data_5a546517b0e65748043d463c4eeff72a
#
_entry.id   5a546517b0e65748043d463c4eeff72a
#
_cell.length_a   1.000
_cell.length_b   1.000
_cell.length_c   1.000
_cell.angle_alpha   90.00
_cell.angle_beta   90.00
_cell.angle_gamma   90.00
#
_symmetry.space_group_name_H-M   'P 1'
#
loop_
_entity.id
_entity.type
_entity.pdbx_description
1 polymer ?
#
loop_
_entity_poly.entity_id
_entity_poly.type
_entity_poly.pdbx_seq_one_letter_code
_entity_poly.pdbx_strand_id
1 'polypeptide(L)'
;WREKRMKKVMWIVAMIPVVVTSVVLQFMPDIIPMHHDLEGNTDRWGSKTESFIFPVIILFITLFWHLLIYVFEKKSKNANTEKEQMEAKSSAKVLCVVGISQAIMFGIMHYFILYSSWIQANAGGEHAVIDIAKVSCILCGIIFIVLGNFMTKAKRNAVVGVRTVWSMHNDNTWRKSNRFGAICIIITGLLTIITTVFTSGMTGTIFMLIYLLLATIVTVVYSKKIYDKEIKK
;
A
#
# COMPACT_ATOMS: atom_id res chain seq x y z
N TRP A 1 24.83 -0.52 1.59
CA TRP A 1 24.61 -1.83 2.24
C TRP A 1 23.15 -2.01 2.68
N ARG A 2 22.52 -0.99 3.32
CA ARG A 2 21.14 -1.05 3.83
C ARG A 2 20.09 -1.15 2.70
N GLU A 3 20.25 -0.43 1.60
CA GLU A 3 19.32 -0.44 0.45
C GLU A 3 19.34 -1.78 -0.29
N LYS A 4 20.52 -2.40 -0.49
CA LYS A 4 20.62 -3.74 -1.06
C LYS A 4 19.87 -4.78 -0.21
N ARG A 5 19.96 -4.67 1.12
CA ARG A 5 19.23 -5.55 2.06
C ARG A 5 17.73 -5.36 1.95
N MET A 6 17.25 -4.11 1.86
CA MET A 6 15.80 -3.83 1.72
C MET A 6 15.23 -4.39 0.41
N LYS A 7 15.95 -4.26 -0.72
CA LYS A 7 15.54 -4.87 -1.99
C LYS A 7 15.48 -6.39 -1.92
N LYS A 8 16.44 -7.04 -1.25
CA LYS A 8 16.39 -8.49 -1.01
C LYS A 8 15.16 -8.88 -0.20
N VAL A 9 14.87 -8.15 0.89
CA VAL A 9 13.67 -8.40 1.71
C VAL A 9 12.40 -8.25 0.88
N MET A 10 12.30 -7.21 0.04
CA MET A 10 11.15 -6.99 -0.85
C MET A 10 10.89 -8.21 -1.75
N TRP A 11 11.94 -8.74 -2.39
CA TRP A 11 11.81 -9.93 -3.25
C TRP A 11 11.50 -11.21 -2.46
N ILE A 12 12.13 -11.41 -1.30
CA ILE A 12 11.81 -12.56 -0.44
C ILE A 12 10.34 -12.54 -0.06
N VAL A 13 9.83 -11.39 0.40
CA VAL A 13 8.41 -11.22 0.77
C VAL A 13 7.49 -11.48 -0.41
N ALA A 14 7.83 -10.97 -1.61
CA ALA A 14 7.03 -11.17 -2.81
C ALA A 14 7.01 -12.62 -3.32
N MET A 15 8.06 -13.41 -3.03
CA MET A 15 8.12 -14.83 -3.40
C MET A 15 7.32 -15.74 -2.46
N ILE A 16 7.08 -15.33 -1.21
CA ILE A 16 6.35 -16.16 -0.24
C ILE A 16 4.95 -16.56 -0.76
N PRO A 17 4.11 -15.68 -1.32
CA PRO A 17 2.82 -16.05 -1.89
C PRO A 17 2.91 -17.15 -2.96
N VAL A 18 3.93 -17.13 -3.82
CA VAL A 18 4.14 -18.17 -4.85
C VAL A 18 4.36 -19.54 -4.20
N VAL A 19 5.27 -19.60 -3.20
CA VAL A 19 5.60 -20.84 -2.48
C VAL A 19 4.37 -21.36 -1.72
N VAL A 20 3.69 -20.50 -0.99
CA VAL A 20 2.48 -20.86 -0.23
C VAL A 20 1.39 -21.39 -1.17
N THR A 21 1.13 -20.70 -2.29
CA THR A 21 0.16 -21.16 -3.29
C THR A 21 0.54 -22.56 -3.81
N SER A 22 1.80 -22.77 -4.18
CA SER A 22 2.27 -24.07 -4.70
C SER A 22 2.02 -25.21 -3.71
N VAL A 23 2.13 -24.95 -2.41
CA VAL A 23 1.88 -25.96 -1.37
C VAL A 23 0.38 -26.14 -1.14
N VAL A 24 -0.37 -25.04 -0.96
CA VAL A 24 -1.80 -25.07 -0.62
C VAL A 24 -2.64 -25.71 -1.71
N LEU A 25 -2.33 -25.46 -2.99
CA LEU A 25 -3.06 -26.04 -4.12
C LEU A 25 -3.01 -27.58 -4.17
N GLN A 26 -2.04 -28.23 -3.52
CA GLN A 26 -1.99 -29.69 -3.45
C GLN A 26 -3.13 -30.28 -2.59
N PHE A 27 -3.66 -29.49 -1.68
CA PHE A 27 -4.75 -29.88 -0.76
C PHE A 27 -6.12 -29.33 -1.18
N MET A 28 -6.19 -28.53 -2.24
CA MET A 28 -7.42 -27.93 -2.72
C MET A 28 -8.11 -28.78 -3.80
N PRO A 29 -9.45 -28.78 -3.88
CA PRO A 29 -10.19 -29.34 -5.03
C PRO A 29 -9.71 -28.71 -6.35
N ASP A 30 -9.92 -29.42 -7.48
CA ASP A 30 -9.47 -28.94 -8.79
C ASP A 30 -10.24 -27.71 -9.28
N ILE A 31 -11.50 -27.60 -8.88
CA ILE A 31 -12.41 -26.48 -9.18
C ILE A 31 -12.72 -25.74 -7.90
N ILE A 32 -12.48 -24.44 -7.90
CA ILE A 32 -12.67 -23.54 -6.75
C ILE A 32 -13.39 -22.25 -7.17
N PRO A 33 -14.03 -21.52 -6.23
CA PRO A 33 -14.60 -20.21 -6.53
C PRO A 33 -13.48 -19.22 -6.85
N MET A 34 -13.63 -18.52 -7.98
CA MET A 34 -12.63 -17.59 -8.51
C MET A 34 -13.08 -16.14 -8.53
N HIS A 35 -14.39 -15.91 -8.57
CA HIS A 35 -14.97 -14.57 -8.53
C HIS A 35 -16.27 -14.57 -7.73
N HIS A 36 -16.52 -13.44 -7.06
CA HIS A 36 -17.73 -13.19 -6.30
C HIS A 36 -18.31 -11.84 -6.71
N ASP A 37 -19.61 -11.73 -6.73
CA ASP A 37 -20.31 -10.46 -6.92
C ASP A 37 -20.20 -9.55 -5.67
N LEU A 38 -20.81 -8.36 -5.75
CA LEU A 38 -20.77 -7.38 -4.64
C LEU A 38 -21.54 -7.87 -3.38
N GLU A 39 -22.42 -8.86 -3.53
CA GLU A 39 -23.20 -9.47 -2.45
C GLU A 39 -22.45 -10.66 -1.83
N GLY A 40 -21.33 -11.07 -2.43
CA GLY A 40 -20.50 -12.18 -1.99
C GLY A 40 -20.92 -13.54 -2.57
N ASN A 41 -21.85 -13.57 -3.55
CA ASN A 41 -22.20 -14.80 -4.25
C ASN A 41 -21.12 -15.17 -5.27
N THR A 42 -20.81 -16.44 -5.38
CA THR A 42 -19.88 -16.93 -6.40
C THR A 42 -20.55 -16.92 -7.77
N ASP A 43 -20.04 -16.09 -8.67
CA ASP A 43 -20.51 -16.00 -10.05
C ASP A 43 -19.56 -16.66 -11.06
N ARG A 44 -18.35 -17.06 -10.62
CA ARG A 44 -17.41 -17.83 -11.45
C ARG A 44 -16.62 -18.87 -10.64
N TRP A 45 -16.68 -20.10 -11.11
CA TRP A 45 -15.80 -21.19 -10.69
C TRP A 45 -14.71 -21.42 -11.75
N GLY A 46 -13.54 -21.84 -11.32
CA GLY A 46 -12.40 -22.07 -12.23
C GLY A 46 -11.38 -23.02 -11.67
N SER A 47 -10.35 -23.29 -12.46
CA SER A 47 -9.25 -24.17 -12.04
C SER A 47 -8.46 -23.57 -10.88
N LYS A 48 -8.13 -24.39 -9.87
CA LYS A 48 -7.28 -23.96 -8.74
C LYS A 48 -5.94 -23.34 -9.19
N THR A 49 -5.42 -23.73 -10.38
CA THR A 49 -4.18 -23.18 -10.91
C THR A 49 -4.27 -21.70 -11.26
N GLU A 50 -5.47 -21.18 -11.50
CA GLU A 50 -5.69 -19.74 -11.71
C GLU A 50 -5.32 -18.91 -10.47
N SER A 51 -5.26 -19.52 -9.28
CA SER A 51 -4.81 -18.86 -8.04
C SER A 51 -3.37 -18.34 -8.12
N PHE A 52 -2.55 -18.80 -9.08
CA PHE A 52 -1.22 -18.25 -9.33
C PHE A 52 -1.24 -16.84 -9.97
N ILE A 53 -2.37 -16.43 -10.55
CA ILE A 53 -2.48 -15.10 -11.20
C ILE A 53 -2.13 -14.00 -10.20
N PHE A 54 -2.66 -14.07 -8.97
CA PHE A 54 -2.44 -13.03 -7.96
C PHE A 54 -0.98 -12.96 -7.48
N PRO A 55 -0.30 -14.05 -7.09
CA PRO A 55 1.15 -14.06 -6.82
C PRO A 55 1.99 -13.54 -7.98
N VAL A 56 1.65 -13.88 -9.22
CA VAL A 56 2.36 -13.38 -10.42
C VAL A 56 2.20 -11.86 -10.53
N ILE A 57 1.01 -11.31 -10.29
CA ILE A 57 0.77 -9.86 -10.24
C ILE A 57 1.64 -9.21 -9.16
N ILE A 58 1.75 -9.81 -7.97
CA ILE A 58 2.63 -9.31 -6.88
C ILE A 58 4.09 -9.23 -7.36
N LEU A 59 4.59 -10.23 -8.08
CA LEU A 59 5.94 -10.22 -8.63
C LEU A 59 6.13 -9.13 -9.69
N PHE A 60 5.16 -8.92 -10.59
CA PHE A 60 5.23 -7.84 -11.57
C PHE A 60 5.26 -6.46 -10.92
N ILE A 61 4.44 -6.21 -9.91
CA ILE A 61 4.45 -4.95 -9.18
C ILE A 61 5.76 -4.79 -8.39
N THR A 62 6.29 -5.86 -7.82
CA THR A 62 7.60 -5.86 -7.15
C THR A 62 8.73 -5.51 -8.13
N LEU A 63 8.68 -6.04 -9.35
CA LEU A 63 9.63 -5.66 -10.42
C LEU A 63 9.50 -4.17 -10.77
N PHE A 64 8.29 -3.66 -10.91
CA PHE A 64 8.05 -2.23 -11.14
C PHE A 64 8.71 -1.36 -10.04
N TRP A 65 8.50 -1.69 -8.77
CA TRP A 65 9.17 -0.99 -7.65
C TRP A 65 10.68 -1.12 -7.74
N HIS A 66 11.20 -2.31 -8.06
CA HIS A 66 12.64 -2.52 -8.21
C HIS A 66 13.24 -1.61 -9.28
N LEU A 67 12.59 -1.49 -10.44
CA LEU A 67 13.02 -0.61 -11.53
C LEU A 67 12.99 0.86 -11.13
N LEU A 68 11.94 1.33 -10.45
CA LEU A 68 11.88 2.69 -9.93
C LEU A 68 12.98 2.97 -8.91
N ILE A 69 13.24 2.06 -7.98
CA ILE A 69 14.32 2.17 -7.00
C ILE A 69 15.66 2.30 -7.74
N TYR A 70 15.89 1.47 -8.77
CA TYR A 70 17.12 1.53 -9.59
C TYR A 70 17.30 2.90 -10.26
N VAL A 71 16.23 3.49 -10.80
CA VAL A 71 16.27 4.83 -11.40
C VAL A 71 16.73 5.88 -10.38
N PHE A 72 16.18 5.87 -9.16
CA PHE A 72 16.56 6.81 -8.12
C PHE A 72 17.96 6.54 -7.55
N GLU A 73 18.39 5.29 -7.45
CA GLU A 73 19.78 4.93 -7.10
C GLU A 73 20.78 5.46 -8.15
N LYS A 74 20.46 5.32 -9.44
CA LYS A 74 21.25 5.87 -10.53
C LYS A 74 21.29 7.40 -10.48
N LYS A 75 20.13 8.04 -10.26
CA LYS A 75 20.05 9.50 -10.09
C LYS A 75 20.90 9.98 -8.90
N SER A 76 20.89 9.25 -7.78
CA SER A 76 21.71 9.58 -6.61
C SER A 76 23.22 9.50 -6.89
N LYS A 77 23.65 8.54 -7.72
CA LYS A 77 25.08 8.41 -8.09
C LYS A 77 25.57 9.50 -9.04
N ASN A 78 24.67 9.98 -9.91
CA ASN A 78 24.96 10.96 -10.94
C ASN A 78 24.57 12.40 -10.53
N ALA A 79 24.25 12.62 -9.26
CA ALA A 79 23.85 13.93 -8.76
C ALA A 79 25.04 14.89 -8.71
N ASN A 80 24.82 16.13 -9.16
CA ASN A 80 25.84 17.16 -9.17
C ASN A 80 26.00 17.89 -7.82
N THR A 81 24.97 17.79 -6.96
CA THR A 81 24.95 18.43 -5.65
C THR A 81 24.61 17.43 -4.54
N GLU A 82 25.15 17.66 -3.33
CA GLU A 82 24.82 16.84 -2.15
C GLU A 82 23.32 16.81 -1.86
N LYS A 83 22.62 17.91 -2.12
CA LYS A 83 21.17 18.02 -1.93
C LYS A 83 20.43 17.08 -2.86
N GLU A 84 20.73 17.10 -4.16
CA GLU A 84 20.13 16.18 -5.14
C GLU A 84 20.43 14.72 -4.82
N GLN A 85 21.66 14.43 -4.39
CA GLN A 85 22.07 13.10 -3.97
C GLN A 85 21.22 12.61 -2.79
N MET A 86 21.06 13.44 -1.76
CA MET A 86 20.27 13.09 -0.58
C MET A 86 18.78 12.92 -0.90
N GLU A 87 18.21 13.78 -1.76
CA GLU A 87 16.80 13.67 -2.18
C GLU A 87 16.55 12.39 -2.97
N ALA A 88 17.43 12.05 -3.92
CA ALA A 88 17.31 10.81 -4.69
C ALA A 88 17.47 9.55 -3.81
N LYS A 89 18.45 9.56 -2.89
CA LYS A 89 18.65 8.47 -1.93
C LYS A 89 17.45 8.31 -0.98
N SER A 90 16.88 9.42 -0.51
CA SER A 90 15.66 9.39 0.28
C SER A 90 14.49 8.78 -0.51
N SER A 91 14.33 9.14 -1.79
CA SER A 91 13.31 8.61 -2.67
C SER A 91 13.45 7.09 -2.87
N ALA A 92 14.67 6.61 -3.16
CA ALA A 92 14.92 5.16 -3.29
C ALA A 92 14.56 4.39 -2.02
N LYS A 93 14.91 4.93 -0.83
CA LYS A 93 14.56 4.33 0.45
C LYS A 93 13.05 4.26 0.68
N VAL A 94 12.33 5.34 0.35
CA VAL A 94 10.87 5.40 0.47
C VAL A 94 10.22 4.36 -0.41
N LEU A 95 10.66 4.24 -1.67
CA LEU A 95 10.15 3.23 -2.61
C LEU A 95 10.38 1.80 -2.12
N CYS A 96 11.51 1.51 -1.47
CA CYS A 96 11.73 0.21 -0.85
C CYS A 96 10.68 -0.07 0.26
N VAL A 97 10.38 0.92 1.11
CA VAL A 97 9.37 0.75 2.17
C VAL A 97 7.98 0.53 1.57
N VAL A 98 7.61 1.33 0.57
CA VAL A 98 6.32 1.20 -0.13
C VAL A 98 6.20 -0.18 -0.79
N GLY A 99 7.23 -0.61 -1.52
CA GLY A 99 7.23 -1.91 -2.21
C GLY A 99 7.13 -3.10 -1.24
N ILE A 100 7.86 -3.06 -0.11
CA ILE A 100 7.76 -4.10 0.93
C ILE A 100 6.35 -4.10 1.55
N SER A 101 5.83 -2.92 1.93
CA SER A 101 4.51 -2.81 2.55
C SER A 101 3.40 -3.33 1.64
N GLN A 102 3.48 -3.02 0.34
CA GLN A 102 2.52 -3.49 -0.64
C GLN A 102 2.64 -5.01 -0.88
N ALA A 103 3.85 -5.57 -0.96
CA ALA A 103 4.04 -7.01 -1.12
C ALA A 103 3.49 -7.77 0.10
N ILE A 104 3.68 -7.26 1.33
CA ILE A 104 3.09 -7.81 2.55
C ILE A 104 1.56 -7.76 2.48
N MET A 105 0.99 -6.59 2.16
CA MET A 105 -0.46 -6.40 2.09
C MET A 105 -1.10 -7.37 1.10
N PHE A 106 -0.60 -7.41 -0.12
CA PHE A 106 -1.17 -8.26 -1.16
C PHE A 106 -0.94 -9.75 -0.86
N GLY A 107 0.20 -10.10 -0.25
CA GLY A 107 0.44 -11.46 0.23
C GLY A 107 -0.60 -11.90 1.27
N ILE A 108 -0.88 -11.06 2.27
CA ILE A 108 -1.90 -11.34 3.28
C ILE A 108 -3.29 -11.44 2.64
N MET A 109 -3.67 -10.51 1.75
CA MET A 109 -4.93 -10.60 1.00
C MET A 109 -5.04 -11.93 0.25
N HIS A 110 -3.99 -12.34 -0.44
CA HIS A 110 -3.98 -13.58 -1.20
C HIS A 110 -4.20 -14.81 -0.31
N TYR A 111 -3.64 -14.83 0.90
CA TYR A 111 -3.87 -15.92 1.84
C TYR A 111 -5.33 -16.00 2.30
N PHE A 112 -5.98 -14.87 2.55
CA PHE A 112 -7.40 -14.85 2.87
C PHE A 112 -8.27 -15.29 1.69
N ILE A 113 -7.90 -14.92 0.44
CA ILE A 113 -8.57 -15.40 -0.76
C ILE A 113 -8.44 -16.92 -0.89
N LEU A 114 -7.22 -17.47 -0.79
CA LEU A 114 -6.99 -18.91 -0.85
C LEU A 114 -7.76 -19.66 0.24
N TYR A 115 -7.72 -19.16 1.47
CA TYR A 115 -8.41 -19.76 2.60
C TYR A 115 -9.94 -19.75 2.42
N SER A 116 -10.51 -18.63 1.99
CA SER A 116 -11.94 -18.51 1.68
C SER A 116 -12.35 -19.47 0.57
N SER A 117 -11.60 -19.52 -0.53
CA SER A 117 -11.85 -20.41 -1.66
C SER A 117 -11.75 -21.89 -1.26
N TRP A 118 -10.79 -22.23 -0.40
CA TRP A 118 -10.60 -23.61 0.07
C TRP A 118 -11.80 -24.07 0.93
N ILE A 119 -12.20 -23.27 1.92
CA ILE A 119 -13.35 -23.63 2.76
C ILE A 119 -14.62 -23.72 1.93
N GLN A 120 -14.89 -22.74 1.08
CA GLN A 120 -16.08 -22.69 0.26
C GLN A 120 -16.17 -23.88 -0.71
N ALA A 121 -15.06 -24.23 -1.37
CA ALA A 121 -15.02 -25.38 -2.28
C ALA A 121 -15.30 -26.71 -1.57
N ASN A 122 -14.84 -26.89 -0.32
CA ASN A 122 -15.12 -28.10 0.46
C ASN A 122 -16.53 -28.12 1.09
N ALA A 123 -17.08 -26.96 1.40
CA ALA A 123 -18.44 -26.87 1.97
C ALA A 123 -19.56 -26.90 0.92
N GLY A 124 -19.24 -26.73 -0.36
CA GLY A 124 -20.23 -26.63 -1.44
C GLY A 124 -21.10 -25.37 -1.36
N GLY A 125 -20.64 -24.33 -0.67
CA GLY A 125 -21.38 -23.09 -0.47
C GLY A 125 -21.34 -22.16 -1.69
N GLU A 126 -22.38 -21.36 -1.86
CA GLU A 126 -22.48 -20.35 -2.94
C GLU A 126 -21.95 -18.97 -2.53
N HIS A 127 -21.73 -18.73 -1.22
CA HIS A 127 -21.28 -17.45 -0.70
C HIS A 127 -19.84 -17.49 -0.23
N ALA A 128 -19.14 -16.36 -0.40
CA ALA A 128 -17.80 -16.14 0.13
C ALA A 128 -17.80 -16.28 1.66
N VAL A 129 -16.84 -17.04 2.19
CA VAL A 129 -16.70 -17.24 3.65
C VAL A 129 -16.11 -16.00 4.32
N ILE A 130 -15.30 -15.23 3.57
CA ILE A 130 -14.64 -14.03 4.07
C ILE A 130 -14.98 -12.84 3.18
N ASP A 131 -15.38 -11.73 3.80
CA ASP A 131 -15.49 -10.43 3.14
C ASP A 131 -14.07 -9.88 2.83
N ILE A 132 -13.59 -10.16 1.61
CA ILE A 132 -12.26 -9.73 1.15
C ILE A 132 -12.15 -8.21 1.08
N ALA A 133 -13.23 -7.50 0.78
CA ALA A 133 -13.24 -6.04 0.80
C ALA A 133 -12.98 -5.52 2.23
N LYS A 134 -13.58 -6.15 3.24
CA LYS A 134 -13.35 -5.83 4.66
C LYS A 134 -11.89 -6.04 5.06
N VAL A 135 -11.31 -7.20 4.70
CA VAL A 135 -9.88 -7.49 4.93
C VAL A 135 -8.99 -6.45 4.25
N SER A 136 -9.28 -6.14 2.99
CA SER A 136 -8.51 -5.16 2.20
C SER A 136 -8.52 -3.77 2.82
N CYS A 137 -9.68 -3.29 3.28
CA CYS A 137 -9.81 -2.00 3.94
C CYS A 137 -9.01 -1.94 5.26
N ILE A 138 -9.05 -3.00 6.07
CA ILE A 138 -8.28 -3.06 7.32
C ILE A 138 -6.78 -3.02 7.01
N LEU A 139 -6.31 -3.78 6.03
CA LEU A 139 -4.91 -3.78 5.61
C LEU A 139 -4.48 -2.42 5.04
N CYS A 140 -5.31 -1.77 4.23
CA CYS A 140 -5.08 -0.40 3.76
C CYS A 140 -4.95 0.58 4.93
N GLY A 141 -5.83 0.49 5.92
CA GLY A 141 -5.76 1.32 7.13
C GLY A 141 -4.45 1.15 7.90
N ILE A 142 -3.98 -0.10 8.06
CA ILE A 142 -2.68 -0.41 8.68
C ILE A 142 -1.55 0.23 7.88
N ILE A 143 -1.58 0.11 6.54
CA ILE A 143 -0.55 0.70 5.67
C ILE A 143 -0.55 2.22 5.76
N PHE A 144 -1.71 2.87 5.81
CA PHE A 144 -1.79 4.33 6.00
C PHE A 144 -1.12 4.76 7.30
N ILE A 145 -1.29 4.01 8.40
CA ILE A 145 -0.61 4.26 9.67
C ILE A 145 0.91 4.11 9.52
N VAL A 146 1.37 3.02 8.91
CA VAL A 146 2.81 2.75 8.69
C VAL A 146 3.44 3.82 7.81
N LEU A 147 2.82 4.13 6.66
CA LEU A 147 3.32 5.14 5.72
C LEU A 147 3.28 6.54 6.32
N GLY A 148 2.22 6.91 7.03
CA GLY A 148 2.12 8.18 7.73
C GLY A 148 3.21 8.33 8.79
N ASN A 149 3.46 7.30 9.61
CA ASN A 149 4.57 7.32 10.58
C ASN A 149 5.94 7.45 9.88
N PHE A 150 6.12 6.81 8.73
CA PHE A 150 7.34 6.97 7.93
C PHE A 150 7.47 8.39 7.36
N MET A 151 6.38 8.98 6.86
CA MET A 151 6.34 10.33 6.31
C MET A 151 6.82 11.39 7.33
N THR A 152 6.50 11.25 8.62
CA THR A 152 6.94 12.22 9.66
C THR A 152 8.45 12.37 9.71
N LYS A 153 9.20 11.34 9.31
CA LYS A 153 10.67 11.26 9.37
C LYS A 153 11.34 11.44 8.00
N ALA A 154 10.54 11.50 6.93
CA ALA A 154 11.06 11.59 5.57
C ALA A 154 11.62 12.98 5.30
N LYS A 155 12.89 13.04 4.84
CA LYS A 155 13.48 14.26 4.25
C LYS A 155 12.75 14.57 2.95
N ARG A 156 12.87 15.80 2.45
CA ARG A 156 12.33 16.19 1.15
C ARG A 156 12.78 15.18 0.09
N ASN A 157 11.82 14.65 -0.67
CA ASN A 157 12.06 13.61 -1.66
C ASN A 157 11.05 13.74 -2.81
N ALA A 158 11.29 12.99 -3.91
CA ALA A 158 10.46 13.09 -5.12
C ALA A 158 9.21 12.20 -5.10
N VAL A 159 8.99 11.36 -4.07
CA VAL A 159 8.02 10.26 -4.14
C VAL A 159 6.89 10.42 -3.14
N VAL A 160 7.20 10.57 -1.85
CA VAL A 160 6.21 10.54 -0.76
C VAL A 160 6.25 11.84 0.03
N GLY A 161 5.07 12.33 0.36
CA GLY A 161 4.87 13.53 1.15
C GLY A 161 3.86 14.49 0.52
N VAL A 162 3.60 15.57 1.23
CA VAL A 162 2.72 16.63 0.78
C VAL A 162 3.44 17.47 -0.28
N ARG A 163 3.02 17.29 -1.54
CA ARG A 163 3.72 17.88 -2.70
C ARG A 163 2.84 18.90 -3.40
N THR A 164 2.67 20.03 -2.77
CA THR A 164 2.04 21.22 -3.36
C THR A 164 3.12 22.26 -3.67
N VAL A 165 2.80 23.23 -4.53
CA VAL A 165 3.67 24.38 -4.79
C VAL A 165 4.08 25.06 -3.49
N TRP A 166 3.16 25.13 -2.54
CA TRP A 166 3.34 25.74 -1.23
C TRP A 166 4.27 24.94 -0.32
N SER A 167 4.07 23.63 -0.22
CA SER A 167 4.90 22.77 0.63
C SER A 167 6.33 22.64 0.13
N MET A 168 6.51 22.68 -1.20
CA MET A 168 7.81 22.52 -1.86
C MET A 168 8.62 23.83 -1.92
N HIS A 169 8.13 24.95 -1.41
CA HIS A 169 8.77 26.25 -1.47
C HIS A 169 10.16 26.23 -0.78
N ASN A 170 10.22 25.76 0.47
CA ASN A 170 11.49 25.60 1.21
C ASN A 170 11.41 24.39 2.18
N ASP A 171 12.51 24.10 2.87
CA ASP A 171 12.59 22.95 3.77
C ASP A 171 11.71 23.10 5.03
N ASN A 172 11.42 24.34 5.46
CA ASN A 172 10.54 24.61 6.60
C ASN A 172 9.08 24.37 6.24
N THR A 173 8.62 24.90 5.07
CA THR A 173 7.27 24.65 4.57
C THR A 173 7.05 23.17 4.27
N TRP A 174 8.04 22.48 3.68
CA TRP A 174 8.01 21.04 3.49
C TRP A 174 7.82 20.29 4.80
N ARG A 175 8.70 20.52 5.78
CA ARG A 175 8.68 19.80 7.06
C ARG A 175 7.37 19.92 7.79
N LYS A 176 6.82 21.16 7.87
CA LYS A 176 5.56 21.43 8.55
C LYS A 176 4.36 20.80 7.83
N SER A 177 4.26 20.98 6.51
CA SER A 177 3.18 20.42 5.68
C SER A 177 3.23 18.89 5.68
N ASN A 178 4.42 18.32 5.53
CA ASN A 178 4.60 16.87 5.50
C ASN A 178 4.26 16.21 6.84
N ARG A 179 4.65 16.83 7.98
CA ARG A 179 4.30 16.33 9.30
C ARG A 179 2.78 16.37 9.54
N PHE A 180 2.13 17.44 9.12
CA PHE A 180 0.68 17.56 9.23
C PHE A 180 -0.04 16.53 8.36
N GLY A 181 0.31 16.42 7.07
CA GLY A 181 -0.26 15.42 6.17
C GLY A 181 -0.04 13.98 6.64
N ALA A 182 1.12 13.70 7.24
CA ALA A 182 1.40 12.41 7.85
C ALA A 182 0.43 12.07 9.00
N ILE A 183 0.13 13.06 9.86
CA ILE A 183 -0.85 12.90 10.95
C ILE A 183 -2.24 12.65 10.35
N CYS A 184 -2.65 13.40 9.31
CA CYS A 184 -3.92 13.20 8.63
C CYS A 184 -4.04 11.78 8.07
N ILE A 185 -2.99 11.24 7.42
CA ILE A 185 -2.99 9.87 6.89
C ILE A 185 -3.06 8.82 8.01
N ILE A 186 -2.37 9.02 9.13
CA ILE A 186 -2.48 8.11 10.30
C ILE A 186 -3.91 8.11 10.84
N ILE A 187 -4.53 9.28 11.01
CA ILE A 187 -5.92 9.39 11.46
C ILE A 187 -6.86 8.70 10.47
N THR A 188 -6.66 8.93 9.17
CA THR A 188 -7.43 8.24 8.10
C THR A 188 -7.32 6.74 8.25
N GLY A 189 -6.11 6.20 8.47
CA GLY A 189 -5.90 4.77 8.67
C GLY A 189 -6.65 4.23 9.89
N LEU A 190 -6.58 4.92 11.03
CA LEU A 190 -7.29 4.55 12.25
C LEU A 190 -8.82 4.57 12.05
N LEU A 191 -9.36 5.64 11.46
CA LEU A 191 -10.79 5.76 11.17
C LEU A 191 -11.26 4.68 10.20
N THR A 192 -10.47 4.37 9.15
CA THR A 192 -10.76 3.29 8.21
C THR A 192 -10.88 1.96 8.94
N ILE A 193 -9.91 1.60 9.79
CA ILE A 193 -9.96 0.33 10.55
C ILE A 193 -11.19 0.29 11.44
N ILE A 194 -11.42 1.33 12.24
CA ILE A 194 -12.55 1.39 13.17
C ILE A 194 -13.88 1.24 12.41
N THR A 195 -14.09 2.05 11.37
CA THR A 195 -15.33 2.00 10.59
C THR A 195 -15.53 0.63 9.96
N THR A 196 -14.47 0.04 9.36
CA THR A 196 -14.55 -1.24 8.67
C THR A 196 -14.82 -2.40 9.63
N VAL A 197 -14.32 -2.37 10.85
CA VAL A 197 -14.62 -3.41 11.87
C VAL A 197 -16.11 -3.50 12.14
N PHE A 198 -16.83 -2.36 12.22
CA PHE A 198 -18.24 -2.29 12.57
C PHE A 198 -19.19 -2.28 11.36
N THR A 199 -18.67 -2.31 10.12
CA THR A 199 -19.48 -2.25 8.89
C THR A 199 -19.10 -3.36 7.91
N SER A 200 -19.79 -3.44 6.76
CA SER A 200 -19.37 -4.29 5.63
C SER A 200 -18.13 -3.72 4.93
N GLY A 201 -17.42 -4.55 4.17
CA GLY A 201 -16.26 -4.14 3.39
C GLY A 201 -16.58 -3.05 2.36
N MET A 202 -17.75 -3.11 1.73
CA MET A 202 -18.22 -2.07 0.79
C MET A 202 -18.39 -0.71 1.49
N THR A 203 -19.10 -0.70 2.62
CA THR A 203 -19.30 0.52 3.44
C THR A 203 -17.95 1.05 3.94
N GLY A 204 -17.06 0.18 4.43
CA GLY A 204 -15.71 0.54 4.84
C GLY A 204 -14.91 1.18 3.72
N THR A 205 -15.01 0.67 2.48
CA THR A 205 -14.36 1.24 1.30
C THR A 205 -14.85 2.66 0.99
N ILE A 206 -16.17 2.87 1.02
CA ILE A 206 -16.74 4.21 0.79
C ILE A 206 -16.23 5.21 1.83
N PHE A 207 -16.28 4.86 3.12
CA PHE A 207 -15.77 5.74 4.18
C PHE A 207 -14.27 5.97 4.07
N MET A 208 -13.47 4.96 3.72
CA MET A 208 -12.03 5.12 3.48
C MET A 208 -11.76 6.17 2.40
N LEU A 209 -12.50 6.14 1.28
CA LEU A 209 -12.35 7.13 0.21
C LEU A 209 -12.75 8.53 0.67
N ILE A 210 -13.82 8.66 1.45
CA ILE A 210 -14.25 9.94 2.03
C ILE A 210 -13.16 10.49 2.97
N TYR A 211 -12.62 9.67 3.86
CA TYR A 211 -11.55 10.08 4.79
C TYR A 211 -10.29 10.51 4.06
N LEU A 212 -9.88 9.78 2.98
CA LEU A 212 -8.74 10.16 2.14
C LEU A 212 -8.97 11.51 1.45
N LEU A 213 -10.16 11.74 0.91
CA LEU A 213 -10.52 13.02 0.28
C LEU A 213 -10.45 14.17 1.28
N LEU A 214 -11.05 14.02 2.45
CA LEU A 214 -11.03 15.02 3.51
C LEU A 214 -9.61 15.30 4.00
N ALA A 215 -8.81 14.25 4.25
CA ALA A 215 -7.41 14.37 4.65
C ALA A 215 -6.59 15.13 3.61
N THR A 216 -6.84 14.89 2.32
CA THR A 216 -6.16 15.57 1.21
C THR A 216 -6.53 17.06 1.19
N ILE A 217 -7.82 17.40 1.24
CA ILE A 217 -8.30 18.80 1.24
C ILE A 217 -7.70 19.57 2.41
N VAL A 218 -7.83 19.04 3.63
CA VAL A 218 -7.33 19.69 4.85
C VAL A 218 -5.82 19.87 4.80
N THR A 219 -5.08 18.88 4.28
CA THR A 219 -3.62 18.95 4.12
C THR A 219 -3.20 20.02 3.13
N VAL A 220 -3.88 20.14 2.00
CA VAL A 220 -3.62 21.15 0.97
C VAL A 220 -3.87 22.56 1.51
N VAL A 221 -5.01 22.77 2.16
CA VAL A 221 -5.36 24.06 2.78
C VAL A 221 -4.35 24.46 3.86
N TYR A 222 -3.96 23.52 4.71
CA TYR A 222 -2.96 23.75 5.74
C TYR A 222 -1.57 24.06 5.15
N SER A 223 -1.18 23.38 4.09
CA SER A 223 0.06 23.64 3.35
C SER A 223 0.13 25.08 2.81
N LYS A 224 -0.97 25.59 2.24
CA LYS A 224 -1.10 26.98 1.81
C LYS A 224 -0.96 27.95 2.99
N LYS A 225 -1.65 27.69 4.10
CA LYS A 225 -1.57 28.52 5.30
C LYS A 225 -0.15 28.64 5.87
N ILE A 226 0.62 27.54 5.83
CA ILE A 226 2.04 27.55 6.24
C ILE A 226 2.86 28.45 5.30
N TYR A 227 2.67 28.30 4.00
CA TYR A 227 3.36 29.09 2.98
C TYR A 227 3.08 30.60 3.16
N ASP A 228 1.80 30.99 3.29
CA ASP A 228 1.40 32.40 3.46
C ASP A 228 2.02 33.02 4.73
N LYS A 229 2.18 32.24 5.81
CA LYS A 229 2.88 32.69 7.02
C LYS A 229 4.40 32.80 6.84
N GLU A 230 4.99 32.01 5.99
CA GLU A 230 6.44 32.03 5.74
C GLU A 230 6.86 33.21 4.88
N ILE A 231 6.03 33.60 3.89
CA ILE A 231 6.30 34.76 3.01
C ILE A 231 6.10 36.10 3.74
N LYS A 232 5.21 36.13 4.75
CA LYS A 232 4.92 37.36 5.52
C LYS A 232 5.97 37.67 6.61
N LYS A 233 6.99 36.81 6.76
CA LYS A 233 8.15 37.01 7.63
C LYS A 233 9.29 37.67 6.91
#